data_78715e7cf141d8e70c916315ff5b9cd9
#
_entry.id   78715e7cf141d8e70c916315ff5b9cd9
#
_cell.length_a   1.000
_cell.length_b   1.000
_cell.length_c   1.000
_cell.angle_alpha   90.00
_cell.angle_beta   90.00
_cell.angle_gamma   90.00
#
_symmetry.space_group_name_H-M   'P 1'
#
loop_
_entity.id
_entity.type
_entity.pdbx_description
1 polymer ?
#
loop_
_entity_poly.entity_id
_entity_poly.type
_entity_poly.pdbx_seq_one_letter_code
_entity_poly.pdbx_strand_id
1 'polypeptide(L)'
;MQYSWAFPFPMHKLFPLEMGLPPAYPEKEMTSMNAPEPYRVLFVCLGNICRSPAAEIIFKKMVAEQGLEHLVESDSAGMIGYHRGCPPDSRMLTALKKYGYEDPGLKSRPVRKEDLEQFDLIVGMDRENLRDLKRLDEKGQWTGKIVPMCFFTTRFPDEEVPDPYYGG
;
A
#
# COMPACT_ATOMS: atom_id res chain seq x y z
N MET A 1 5.82 -31.84 -0.78
CA MET A 1 6.02 -30.88 0.34
C MET A 1 5.11 -29.71 0.06
N GLN A 2 4.00 -29.61 0.81
CA GLN A 2 3.05 -28.51 0.69
C GLN A 2 3.66 -27.30 1.42
N TYR A 3 4.03 -26.29 0.67
CA TYR A 3 4.36 -24.98 1.23
C TYR A 3 3.04 -24.32 1.66
N SER A 4 2.73 -24.40 2.95
CA SER A 4 1.68 -23.58 3.58
C SER A 4 2.17 -22.13 3.57
N TRP A 5 1.71 -21.34 2.60
CA TRP A 5 1.89 -19.90 2.56
C TRP A 5 0.92 -19.28 3.57
N ALA A 6 1.31 -19.30 4.86
CA ALA A 6 0.66 -18.46 5.84
C ALA A 6 0.99 -17.00 5.47
N PHE A 7 -0.03 -16.21 5.18
CA PHE A 7 0.07 -14.80 4.82
C PHE A 7 0.96 -14.03 5.81
N PRO A 8 1.96 -13.27 5.37
CA PRO A 8 2.74 -12.39 6.23
C PRO A 8 1.95 -11.16 6.71
N PHE A 9 0.77 -10.92 6.16
CA PHE A 9 -0.12 -9.83 6.54
C PHE A 9 -1.33 -10.39 7.28
N PRO A 10 -1.50 -10.10 8.56
CA PRO A 10 -2.73 -10.42 9.26
C PRO A 10 -3.86 -9.54 8.71
N MET A 11 -4.70 -10.11 7.83
CA MET A 11 -5.85 -9.44 7.19
C MET A 11 -6.76 -8.72 8.21
N HIS A 12 -6.83 -9.22 9.46
CA HIS A 12 -7.56 -8.58 10.55
C HIS A 12 -6.98 -7.21 10.97
N LYS A 13 -5.74 -6.87 10.59
CA LYS A 13 -5.17 -5.54 10.82
C LYS A 13 -5.47 -4.55 9.71
N LEU A 14 -5.85 -5.03 8.53
CA LEU A 14 -6.27 -4.18 7.39
C LEU A 14 -7.75 -3.79 7.50
N PHE A 15 -8.56 -4.67 8.11
CA PHE A 15 -9.98 -4.41 8.32
C PHE A 15 -10.24 -4.30 9.82
N PRO A 16 -10.85 -3.21 10.32
CA PRO A 16 -11.31 -3.13 11.70
C PRO A 16 -12.20 -4.33 12.03
N LEU A 17 -12.02 -4.93 13.20
CA LEU A 17 -12.76 -6.12 13.67
C LEU A 17 -14.30 -5.94 13.67
N GLU A 18 -14.78 -4.71 13.51
CA GLU A 18 -16.21 -4.39 13.43
C GLU A 18 -16.81 -4.60 12.03
N MET A 19 -15.98 -4.67 10.98
CA MET A 19 -16.38 -5.11 9.66
C MET A 19 -15.98 -6.58 9.53
N GLY A 20 -16.81 -7.49 10.01
CA GLY A 20 -16.62 -8.92 9.79
C GLY A 20 -16.28 -9.21 8.34
N LEU A 21 -15.46 -10.24 8.05
CA LEU A 21 -15.25 -10.72 6.69
C LEU A 21 -16.62 -10.78 6.02
N PRO A 22 -16.83 -10.09 4.88
CA PRO A 22 -18.10 -10.13 4.20
C PRO A 22 -18.44 -11.60 3.94
N PRO A 23 -19.70 -12.05 4.18
CA PRO A 23 -20.12 -13.38 3.80
C PRO A 23 -19.81 -13.54 2.31
N ALA A 24 -19.36 -14.72 1.89
CA ALA A 24 -19.09 -15.04 0.49
C ALA A 24 -20.28 -14.52 -0.35
N TYR A 25 -20.06 -13.43 -1.09
CA TYR A 25 -21.10 -12.81 -1.89
C TYR A 25 -21.51 -13.79 -2.99
N PRO A 26 -22.81 -14.09 -3.15
CA PRO A 26 -23.26 -14.85 -4.29
C PRO A 26 -23.01 -14.03 -5.57
N GLU A 27 -22.26 -14.61 -6.51
CA GLU A 27 -21.84 -14.00 -7.78
C GLU A 27 -22.99 -13.45 -8.67
N LYS A 28 -24.24 -13.57 -8.27
CA LYS A 28 -25.40 -13.32 -9.12
C LYS A 28 -26.19 -12.02 -8.91
N GLU A 29 -25.80 -11.16 -7.97
CA GLU A 29 -26.59 -9.95 -7.68
C GLU A 29 -25.81 -8.62 -7.74
N MET A 30 -24.73 -8.55 -8.48
CA MET A 30 -24.05 -7.27 -8.76
C MET A 30 -24.71 -6.52 -9.92
N THR A 31 -25.94 -6.12 -9.75
CA THR A 31 -26.51 -5.04 -10.55
C THR A 31 -26.02 -3.70 -9.98
N SER A 32 -25.55 -2.84 -10.83
CA SER A 32 -24.67 -1.68 -10.70
C SER A 32 -25.08 -0.53 -9.75
N MET A 33 -25.93 -0.73 -8.77
CA MET A 33 -26.44 0.38 -7.94
C MET A 33 -26.05 0.37 -6.46
N ASN A 34 -25.38 -0.66 -5.93
CA ASN A 34 -25.03 -0.76 -4.51
C ASN A 34 -23.70 -1.51 -4.23
N ALA A 35 -22.72 -1.46 -5.13
CA ALA A 35 -21.38 -1.97 -4.80
C ALA A 35 -20.78 -1.07 -3.71
N PRO A 36 -20.25 -1.63 -2.61
CA PRO A 36 -19.55 -0.83 -1.60
C PRO A 36 -18.34 -0.14 -2.24
N GLU A 37 -18.07 1.10 -1.83
CA GLU A 37 -16.83 1.79 -2.23
C GLU A 37 -15.63 0.94 -1.83
N PRO A 38 -14.61 0.78 -2.69
CA PRO A 38 -13.44 -0.02 -2.36
C PRO A 38 -12.64 0.63 -1.23
N TYR A 39 -12.07 -0.19 -0.36
CA TYR A 39 -11.12 0.24 0.65
C TYR A 39 -9.79 0.64 -0.01
N ARG A 40 -9.34 1.88 0.18
CA ARG A 40 -8.21 2.46 -0.52
C ARG A 40 -6.96 2.55 0.36
N VAL A 41 -5.87 1.96 -0.11
CA VAL A 41 -4.57 1.94 0.57
C VAL A 41 -3.54 2.75 -0.21
N LEU A 42 -2.87 3.70 0.45
CA LEU A 42 -1.78 4.48 -0.13
C LEU A 42 -0.44 4.10 0.52
N PHE A 43 0.52 3.69 -0.28
CA PHE A 43 1.90 3.48 0.16
C PHE A 43 2.75 4.72 -0.11
N VAL A 44 3.48 5.19 0.90
CA VAL A 44 4.26 6.44 0.79
C VAL A 44 5.71 6.23 1.20
N CYS A 45 6.63 6.64 0.33
CA CYS A 45 8.06 6.76 0.64
C CYS A 45 8.58 8.15 0.25
N LEU A 46 9.88 8.37 0.25
CA LEU A 46 10.46 9.67 -0.10
C LEU A 46 10.18 10.05 -1.57
N GLY A 47 10.65 9.24 -2.52
CA GLY A 47 10.69 9.61 -3.95
C GLY A 47 9.69 8.88 -4.84
N ASN A 48 8.94 7.91 -4.35
CA ASN A 48 7.98 7.07 -5.10
C ASN A 48 8.59 6.37 -6.33
N ILE A 49 9.82 5.87 -6.19
CA ILE A 49 10.49 5.08 -7.25
C ILE A 49 10.99 3.71 -6.79
N CYS A 50 11.14 3.48 -5.48
CA CYS A 50 11.64 2.21 -4.93
C CYS A 50 10.64 1.57 -3.98
N ARG A 51 10.59 2.00 -2.71
CA ARG A 51 9.87 1.33 -1.61
C ARG A 51 8.36 1.31 -1.80
N SER A 52 7.74 2.46 -2.00
CA SER A 52 6.28 2.56 -2.13
C SER A 52 5.74 1.90 -3.41
N PRO A 53 6.35 2.04 -4.61
CA PRO A 53 5.86 1.30 -5.77
C PRO A 53 6.11 -0.22 -5.65
N ALA A 54 7.19 -0.65 -4.97
CA ALA A 54 7.38 -2.07 -4.68
C ALA A 54 6.24 -2.63 -3.80
N ALA A 55 5.88 -1.90 -2.74
CA ALA A 55 4.77 -2.29 -1.87
C ALA A 55 3.44 -2.34 -2.64
N GLU A 56 3.16 -1.35 -3.48
CA GLU A 56 1.96 -1.32 -4.32
C GLU A 56 1.89 -2.51 -5.27
N ILE A 57 2.98 -2.83 -6.00
CA ILE A 57 3.04 -3.95 -6.93
C ILE A 57 2.77 -5.29 -6.20
N ILE A 58 3.45 -5.50 -5.07
CA ILE A 58 3.28 -6.70 -4.26
C ILE A 58 1.85 -6.81 -3.74
N PHE A 59 1.32 -5.71 -3.19
CA PHE A 59 -0.02 -5.67 -2.61
C PHE A 59 -1.11 -5.91 -3.65
N LYS A 60 -1.03 -5.29 -4.83
CA LYS A 60 -1.97 -5.53 -5.94
C LYS A 60 -2.01 -7.01 -6.34
N LYS A 61 -0.85 -7.65 -6.44
CA LYS A 61 -0.80 -9.09 -6.74
C LYS A 61 -1.45 -9.92 -5.63
N MET A 62 -1.17 -9.60 -4.36
CA MET A 62 -1.80 -10.29 -3.22
C MET A 62 -3.32 -10.14 -3.21
N VAL A 63 -3.82 -8.94 -3.49
CA VAL A 63 -5.27 -8.66 -3.62
C VAL A 63 -5.88 -9.49 -4.74
N ALA A 64 -5.23 -9.52 -5.92
CA ALA A 64 -5.69 -10.31 -7.07
C ALA A 64 -5.70 -11.81 -6.79
N GLU A 65 -4.66 -12.35 -6.15
CA GLU A 65 -4.58 -13.77 -5.75
C GLU A 65 -5.71 -14.18 -4.78
N GLN A 66 -6.33 -13.21 -4.10
CA GLN A 66 -7.48 -13.41 -3.21
C GLN A 66 -8.83 -13.11 -3.86
N GLY A 67 -8.86 -12.61 -5.10
CA GLY A 67 -10.09 -12.19 -5.79
C GLY A 67 -10.75 -10.97 -5.16
N LEU A 68 -9.96 -10.10 -4.52
CA LEU A 68 -10.45 -8.93 -3.76
C LEU A 68 -10.30 -7.59 -4.50
N GLU A 69 -10.00 -7.61 -5.81
CA GLU A 69 -9.76 -6.40 -6.60
C GLU A 69 -10.96 -5.45 -6.67
N HIS A 70 -12.14 -5.99 -6.48
CA HIS A 70 -13.38 -5.21 -6.43
C HIS A 70 -13.67 -4.57 -5.07
N LEU A 71 -12.94 -4.95 -4.02
CA LEU A 71 -13.11 -4.46 -2.65
C LEU A 71 -11.93 -3.62 -2.15
N VAL A 72 -10.75 -3.75 -2.78
CA VAL A 72 -9.52 -3.10 -2.32
C VAL A 72 -8.78 -2.49 -3.49
N GLU A 73 -8.52 -1.20 -3.40
CA GLU A 73 -7.66 -0.46 -4.32
C GLU A 73 -6.36 -0.05 -3.63
N SER A 74 -5.28 0.07 -4.39
CA SER A 74 -4.04 0.62 -3.86
C SER A 74 -3.34 1.52 -4.87
N ASP A 75 -2.59 2.47 -4.33
CA ASP A 75 -1.76 3.40 -5.07
C ASP A 75 -0.49 3.70 -4.27
N SER A 76 0.46 4.39 -4.88
CA SER A 76 1.66 4.86 -4.19
C SER A 76 2.02 6.29 -4.53
N ALA A 77 2.69 6.97 -3.58
CA ALA A 77 3.13 8.35 -3.74
C ALA A 77 4.46 8.61 -3.05
N GLY A 78 5.09 9.74 -3.37
CA GLY A 78 6.32 10.22 -2.73
C GLY A 78 6.09 11.49 -1.94
N MET A 79 6.84 11.68 -0.84
CA MET A 79 6.83 12.95 -0.11
C MET A 79 7.39 14.10 -0.97
N ILE A 80 8.30 13.79 -1.89
CA ILE A 80 8.87 14.76 -2.83
C ILE A 80 8.46 14.47 -4.28
N GLY A 81 8.33 15.52 -5.10
CA GLY A 81 7.93 15.42 -6.50
C GLY A 81 9.09 15.32 -7.50
N TYR A 82 10.32 15.08 -7.06
CA TYR A 82 11.51 15.10 -7.90
C TYR A 82 11.42 14.11 -9.08
N HIS A 83 10.84 12.93 -8.85
CA HIS A 83 10.69 11.87 -9.85
C HIS A 83 9.32 11.84 -10.53
N ARG A 84 8.52 12.90 -10.40
CA ARG A 84 7.15 12.92 -10.94
C ARG A 84 7.10 12.49 -12.42
N GLY A 85 6.26 11.50 -12.71
CA GLY A 85 6.06 10.93 -14.05
C GLY A 85 7.12 9.91 -14.46
N CYS A 86 8.19 9.71 -13.68
CA CYS A 86 9.18 8.69 -13.94
C CYS A 86 8.63 7.29 -13.63
N PRO A 87 9.09 6.25 -14.33
CA PRO A 87 8.82 4.87 -13.93
C PRO A 87 9.55 4.53 -12.63
N PRO A 88 9.18 3.43 -11.97
CA PRO A 88 9.92 2.89 -10.84
C PRO A 88 11.38 2.57 -11.19
N ASP A 89 12.26 2.54 -10.18
CA ASP A 89 13.69 2.22 -10.34
C ASP A 89 13.88 0.84 -10.95
N SER A 90 14.67 0.75 -12.00
CA SER A 90 14.89 -0.48 -12.76
C SER A 90 15.55 -1.60 -11.96
N ARG A 91 16.37 -1.27 -10.96
CA ARG A 91 17.01 -2.23 -10.05
C ARG A 91 15.96 -2.88 -9.15
N MET A 92 15.05 -2.05 -8.62
CA MET A 92 13.90 -2.51 -7.84
C MET A 92 13.00 -3.42 -8.67
N LEU A 93 12.63 -3.03 -9.88
CA LEU A 93 11.83 -3.85 -10.80
C LEU A 93 12.53 -5.17 -11.15
N THR A 94 13.85 -5.14 -11.37
CA THR A 94 14.64 -6.36 -11.61
C THR A 94 14.61 -7.30 -10.40
N ALA A 95 14.68 -6.75 -9.18
CA ALA A 95 14.56 -7.54 -7.96
C ALA A 95 13.18 -8.17 -7.83
N LEU A 96 12.11 -7.40 -8.04
CA LEU A 96 10.73 -7.89 -7.97
C LEU A 96 10.45 -8.99 -9.01
N LYS A 97 10.97 -8.85 -10.22
CA LYS A 97 10.78 -9.84 -11.30
C LYS A 97 11.33 -11.22 -10.92
N LYS A 98 12.41 -11.30 -10.14
CA LYS A 98 12.95 -12.58 -9.64
C LYS A 98 11.94 -13.34 -8.77
N TYR A 99 10.99 -12.64 -8.16
CA TYR A 99 9.93 -13.19 -7.33
C TYR A 99 8.58 -13.26 -8.03
N GLY A 100 8.55 -13.03 -9.36
CA GLY A 100 7.34 -13.13 -10.16
C GLY A 100 6.39 -11.93 -10.05
N TYR A 101 6.90 -10.78 -9.64
CA TYR A 101 6.14 -9.52 -9.65
C TYR A 101 6.47 -8.71 -10.89
N GLU A 102 5.45 -8.15 -11.53
CA GLU A 102 5.59 -7.33 -12.74
C GLU A 102 5.03 -5.93 -12.49
N ASP A 103 5.68 -4.92 -13.07
CA ASP A 103 5.22 -3.54 -13.01
C ASP A 103 4.01 -3.36 -13.94
N PRO A 104 2.86 -2.92 -13.44
CA PRO A 104 1.69 -2.61 -14.26
C PRO A 104 1.83 -1.28 -15.04
N GLY A 105 3.00 -0.66 -15.05
CA GLY A 105 3.27 0.63 -15.70
C GLY A 105 3.12 1.83 -14.75
N LEU A 106 3.48 1.67 -13.50
CA LEU A 106 3.41 2.72 -12.49
C LEU A 106 4.20 3.96 -12.88
N LYS A 107 3.72 5.11 -12.40
CA LYS A 107 4.38 6.41 -12.56
C LYS A 107 4.45 7.12 -11.21
N SER A 108 5.64 7.59 -10.87
CA SER A 108 5.86 8.35 -9.66
C SER A 108 4.99 9.61 -9.62
N ARG A 109 4.36 9.85 -8.48
CA ARG A 109 3.62 11.07 -8.17
C ARG A 109 3.91 11.55 -6.76
N PRO A 110 3.86 12.86 -6.50
CA PRO A 110 3.91 13.36 -5.14
C PRO A 110 2.61 13.05 -4.41
N VAL A 111 2.70 12.89 -3.08
CA VAL A 111 1.53 12.86 -2.20
C VAL A 111 0.86 14.24 -2.22
N ARG A 112 -0.45 14.27 -2.11
CA ARG A 112 -1.27 15.48 -2.07
C ARG A 112 -2.08 15.51 -0.78
N LYS A 113 -2.53 16.70 -0.39
CA LYS A 113 -3.36 16.85 0.80
C LYS A 113 -4.69 16.09 0.66
N GLU A 114 -5.23 16.04 -0.55
CA GLU A 114 -6.46 15.31 -0.88
C GLU A 114 -6.31 13.80 -0.71
N ASP A 115 -5.11 13.25 -0.84
CA ASP A 115 -4.85 11.83 -0.59
C ASP A 115 -5.16 11.46 0.87
N LEU A 116 -4.94 12.39 1.81
CA LEU A 116 -5.28 12.17 3.23
C LEU A 116 -6.78 11.99 3.45
N GLU A 117 -7.60 12.55 2.60
CA GLU A 117 -9.06 12.38 2.65
C GLU A 117 -9.52 11.13 1.90
N GLN A 118 -8.96 10.92 0.70
CA GLN A 118 -9.44 9.92 -0.25
C GLN A 118 -9.04 8.48 0.10
N PHE A 119 -7.92 8.29 0.81
CA PHE A 119 -7.46 6.95 1.18
C PHE A 119 -7.89 6.60 2.60
N ASP A 120 -8.27 5.34 2.81
CA ASP A 120 -8.71 4.81 4.11
C ASP A 120 -7.53 4.42 4.98
N LEU A 121 -6.40 4.05 4.36
CA LEU A 121 -5.16 3.69 5.03
C LEU A 121 -3.97 4.30 4.30
N ILE A 122 -3.05 4.91 5.04
CA ILE A 122 -1.83 5.52 4.50
C ILE A 122 -0.62 4.91 5.21
N VAL A 123 0.23 4.25 4.43
CA VAL A 123 1.34 3.46 4.97
C VAL A 123 2.68 4.13 4.63
N GLY A 124 3.35 4.65 5.65
CA GLY A 124 4.68 5.24 5.52
C GLY A 124 5.80 4.22 5.71
N MET A 125 6.86 4.30 4.91
CA MET A 125 7.96 3.34 4.91
C MET A 125 8.95 3.54 6.06
N ASP A 126 9.12 4.79 6.52
CA ASP A 126 10.04 5.16 7.59
C ASP A 126 9.45 6.29 8.47
N ARG A 127 10.15 6.62 9.56
CA ARG A 127 9.72 7.67 10.50
C ARG A 127 9.68 9.06 9.88
N GLU A 128 10.55 9.33 8.90
CA GLU A 128 10.54 10.62 8.20
C GLU A 128 9.29 10.76 7.34
N ASN A 129 8.93 9.72 6.59
CA ASN A 129 7.69 9.71 5.82
C ASN A 129 6.46 9.89 6.72
N LEU A 130 6.41 9.19 7.86
CA LEU A 130 5.30 9.33 8.82
C LEU A 130 5.21 10.74 9.41
N ARG A 131 6.36 11.32 9.78
CA ARG A 131 6.42 12.69 10.31
C ARG A 131 5.90 13.69 9.29
N ASP A 132 6.33 13.56 8.05
CA ASP A 132 5.97 14.51 6.99
C ASP A 132 4.51 14.33 6.55
N LEU A 133 3.98 13.10 6.51
CA LEU A 133 2.54 12.82 6.32
C LEU A 133 1.69 13.48 7.43
N LYS A 134 2.12 13.35 8.69
CA LYS A 134 1.42 14.01 9.82
C LYS A 134 1.49 15.54 9.75
N ARG A 135 2.54 16.11 9.16
CA ARG A 135 2.61 17.56 8.91
C ARG A 135 1.64 18.04 7.84
N LEU A 136 1.34 17.20 6.83
CA LEU A 136 0.28 17.48 5.85
C LEU A 136 -1.10 17.49 6.49
N ASP A 137 -1.29 16.72 7.55
CA ASP A 137 -2.52 16.67 8.36
C ASP A 137 -2.53 17.80 9.42
N GLU A 138 -2.51 19.05 8.97
CA GLU A 138 -2.43 20.24 9.82
C GLU A 138 -3.46 20.28 10.96
N LYS A 139 -4.62 19.65 10.76
CA LYS A 139 -5.72 19.62 11.73
C LYS A 139 -5.77 18.33 12.56
N GLY A 140 -4.89 17.36 12.29
CA GLY A 140 -4.87 16.06 12.95
C GLY A 140 -6.11 15.18 12.69
N GLN A 141 -6.84 15.45 11.61
CA GLN A 141 -8.09 14.76 11.28
C GLN A 141 -7.85 13.33 10.76
N TRP A 142 -6.69 13.11 10.13
CA TRP A 142 -6.36 11.89 9.41
C TRP A 142 -5.25 11.06 10.06
N THR A 143 -4.70 11.55 11.18
CA THR A 143 -3.56 10.90 11.87
C THR A 143 -3.83 9.44 12.23
N GLY A 144 -5.07 9.08 12.55
CA GLY A 144 -5.46 7.71 12.92
C GLY A 144 -5.32 6.68 11.80
N LYS A 145 -5.28 7.09 10.53
CA LYS A 145 -5.09 6.20 9.38
C LYS A 145 -3.68 6.24 8.77
N ILE A 146 -2.76 7.00 9.36
CA ILE A 146 -1.36 7.07 8.97
C ILE A 146 -0.55 6.11 9.85
N VAL A 147 -0.07 5.03 9.27
CA VAL A 147 0.61 3.95 10.01
C VAL A 147 1.97 3.59 9.38
N PRO A 148 2.92 3.07 10.17
CA PRO A 148 4.18 2.57 9.62
C PRO A 148 4.00 1.23 8.92
N MET A 149 4.82 0.96 7.89
CA MET A 149 4.83 -0.33 7.20
C MET A 149 5.16 -1.48 8.16
N CYS A 150 6.05 -1.27 9.13
CA CYS A 150 6.41 -2.27 10.14
C CYS A 150 5.23 -2.71 11.02
N PHE A 151 4.16 -1.93 11.11
CA PHE A 151 2.93 -2.33 11.82
C PHE A 151 2.33 -3.65 11.29
N PHE A 152 2.53 -3.93 10.01
CA PHE A 152 2.03 -5.13 9.34
C PHE A 152 3.01 -6.29 9.36
N THR A 153 4.26 -6.08 9.79
CA THR A 153 5.26 -7.12 9.81
C THR A 153 5.22 -7.87 11.14
N THR A 154 5.39 -9.19 11.09
CA THR A 154 5.55 -10.04 12.27
C THR A 154 7.01 -10.37 12.54
N ARG A 155 7.86 -10.23 11.52
CA ARG A 155 9.26 -10.64 11.55
C ARG A 155 10.19 -9.51 11.97
N PHE A 156 9.82 -8.26 11.63
CA PHE A 156 10.59 -7.05 11.92
C PHE A 156 9.64 -5.93 12.38
N PRO A 157 8.97 -6.11 13.55
CA PRO A 157 7.85 -5.23 13.94
C PRO A 157 8.26 -3.79 14.27
N ASP A 158 9.51 -3.56 14.64
CA ASP A 158 10.02 -2.25 15.07
C ASP A 158 11.00 -1.62 14.07
N GLU A 159 11.21 -2.27 12.91
CA GLU A 159 12.17 -1.82 11.92
C GLU A 159 11.51 -1.00 10.82
N GLU A 160 12.19 0.05 10.38
CA GLU A 160 11.82 0.83 9.21
C GLU A 160 12.17 0.06 7.93
N VAL A 161 11.46 0.33 6.85
CA VAL A 161 11.86 -0.15 5.53
C VAL A 161 13.08 0.69 5.07
N PRO A 162 14.28 0.12 5.03
CA PRO A 162 15.49 0.88 4.68
C PRO A 162 15.38 1.43 3.26
N ASP A 163 15.95 2.64 3.05
CA ASP A 163 15.96 3.24 1.72
C ASP A 163 17.10 2.66 0.87
N PRO A 164 16.81 1.87 -0.15
CA PRO A 164 17.84 1.25 -0.99
C PRO A 164 18.57 2.26 -1.88
N TYR A 165 18.10 3.50 -1.95
CA TYR A 165 18.74 4.55 -2.75
C TYR A 165 20.06 5.02 -2.12
N TYR A 166 20.16 4.98 -0.77
CA TYR A 166 21.32 5.43 -0.01
C TYR A 166 22.19 4.30 0.53
N GLY A 167 21.74 3.06 0.44
CA GLY A 167 22.47 1.89 0.91
C GLY A 167 22.51 0.84 -0.19
N GLY A 168 23.68 0.64 -0.75
CA GLY A 168 23.92 -0.35 -1.79
C GLY A 168 23.76 -1.80 -1.31
#